data_1b4e5ebd6db061865ddb5e68c3dbcbb6
#
_entry.id   1b4e5ebd6db061865ddb5e68c3dbcbb6
#
_cell.length_a   1.000
_cell.length_b   1.000
_cell.length_c   1.000
_cell.angle_alpha   90.00
_cell.angle_beta   90.00
_cell.angle_gamma   90.00
#
_symmetry.space_group_name_H-M   'P 1'
#
loop_
_entity.id
_entity.type
_entity.pdbx_description
1 polymer ?
#
loop_
_entity_poly.entity_id
_entity_poly.type
_entity_poly.pdbx_seq_one_letter_code
_entity_poly.pdbx_strand_id
1 'polypeptide(L)'
;MKILIIRHADPDYSIDSLTPTGWKEAELLSLRISQLNVKAFYTSPLGRAKDTASLTLKKMGREATECTWLREFDCRIPRPDQPVDKIPWDWLPADWTAVPEYFDREKWYDTDIMKAGGVKEEYHWVTSELDKLLASHGYVREKDYYRAENANNDTIVFFCHFGLECVLLSHLLNVSPMILWHGMCAAPSSVTTLVTEERRKGYAYFRMSAFGDISHLYAAGEMPSFAARFCETYENWDERHD
;
A
#
# COMPACT_ATOMS: atom_id res chain seq x y z
N MET A 1 0.78 16.99 7.61
CA MET A 1 0.47 15.67 8.21
C MET A 1 1.44 14.61 7.71
N LYS A 2 1.46 13.44 8.35
CA LYS A 2 2.23 12.26 7.95
C LYS A 2 1.30 11.06 7.76
N ILE A 3 1.49 10.31 6.69
CA ILE A 3 0.81 9.05 6.45
C ILE A 3 1.86 7.94 6.52
N LEU A 4 1.60 6.91 7.31
CA LEU A 4 2.34 5.66 7.28
C LEU A 4 1.45 4.59 6.66
N ILE A 5 1.90 4.00 5.57
CA ILE A 5 1.26 2.84 4.95
C ILE A 5 2.09 1.62 5.30
N ILE A 6 1.45 0.65 5.93
CA ILE A 6 2.09 -0.56 6.44
C ILE A 6 1.50 -1.75 5.69
N ARG A 7 2.36 -2.46 4.94
CA ARG A 7 1.99 -3.76 4.38
C ARG A 7 1.87 -4.78 5.53
N HIS A 8 0.85 -5.66 5.46
CA HIS A 8 0.75 -6.77 6.41
C HIS A 8 2.06 -7.56 6.49
N ALA A 9 2.34 -8.14 7.65
CA ALA A 9 3.48 -9.02 7.89
C ALA A 9 3.33 -10.34 7.11
N ASP A 10 4.31 -11.22 7.19
CA ASP A 10 4.38 -12.47 6.42
C ASP A 10 3.09 -13.28 6.56
N PRO A 11 2.35 -13.51 5.45
CA PRO A 11 1.00 -14.02 5.51
C PRO A 11 0.91 -15.54 5.47
N ASP A 12 0.00 -16.11 6.25
CA ASP A 12 -0.60 -17.42 6.03
C ASP A 12 -1.95 -17.24 5.32
N TYR A 13 -1.95 -17.38 4.00
CA TYR A 13 -3.17 -17.21 3.20
C TYR A 13 -4.21 -18.30 3.43
N SER A 14 -3.85 -19.45 4.02
CA SER A 14 -4.79 -20.55 4.26
C SER A 14 -5.82 -20.24 5.34
N ILE A 15 -5.47 -19.34 6.26
CA ILE A 15 -6.31 -18.91 7.39
C ILE A 15 -6.51 -17.39 7.44
N ASP A 16 -6.05 -16.66 6.42
CA ASP A 16 -6.02 -15.20 6.36
C ASP A 16 -5.43 -14.54 7.62
N SER A 17 -4.28 -15.04 8.07
CA SER A 17 -3.55 -14.58 9.25
C SER A 17 -2.07 -14.46 8.96
N LEU A 18 -1.22 -14.56 9.96
CA LEU A 18 0.23 -14.45 9.87
C LEU A 18 0.89 -15.80 10.14
N THR A 19 2.02 -16.05 9.46
CA THR A 19 2.93 -17.14 9.81
C THR A 19 3.63 -16.85 11.15
N PRO A 20 4.34 -17.83 11.76
CA PRO A 20 5.18 -17.55 12.91
C PRO A 20 6.21 -16.44 12.66
N THR A 21 6.77 -16.35 11.44
CA THR A 21 7.66 -15.25 11.01
C THR A 21 6.90 -13.93 10.98
N GLY A 22 5.69 -13.91 10.41
CA GLY A 22 4.85 -12.71 10.35
C GLY A 22 4.46 -12.18 11.73
N TRP A 23 4.19 -13.04 12.70
CA TRP A 23 3.94 -12.62 14.08
C TRP A 23 5.17 -11.96 14.71
N LYS A 24 6.37 -12.48 14.43
CA LYS A 24 7.63 -11.86 14.88
C LYS A 24 7.87 -10.50 14.22
N GLU A 25 7.65 -10.40 12.90
CA GLU A 25 7.70 -9.12 12.17
C GLU A 25 6.72 -8.09 12.75
N ALA A 26 5.47 -8.49 13.01
CA ALA A 26 4.45 -7.63 13.62
C ALA A 26 4.83 -7.17 15.03
N GLU A 27 5.48 -8.03 15.85
CA GLU A 27 5.99 -7.63 17.17
C GLU A 27 7.08 -6.56 17.04
N LEU A 28 8.07 -6.75 16.16
CA LEU A 28 9.14 -5.77 15.93
C LEU A 28 8.59 -4.44 15.37
N LEU A 29 7.64 -4.51 14.45
CA LEU A 29 6.91 -3.36 13.96
C LEU A 29 6.18 -2.61 15.07
N SER A 30 5.57 -3.34 16.00
CA SER A 30 4.86 -2.76 17.16
C SER A 30 5.77 -1.95 18.05
N LEU A 31 7.02 -2.37 18.24
CA LEU A 31 8.03 -1.63 19.00
C LEU A 31 8.37 -0.28 18.36
N ARG A 32 8.42 -0.24 17.03
CA ARG A 32 8.67 0.98 16.27
C ARG A 32 7.48 1.93 16.29
N ILE A 33 6.30 1.44 15.93
CA ILE A 33 5.11 2.29 15.75
C ILE A 33 4.59 2.82 17.08
N SER A 34 4.70 2.04 18.16
CA SER A 34 4.24 2.47 19.48
C SER A 34 5.02 3.66 20.08
N GLN A 35 6.17 4.00 19.52
CA GLN A 35 6.94 5.18 19.92
C GLN A 35 6.47 6.48 19.25
N LEU A 36 5.55 6.38 18.30
CA LEU A 36 5.05 7.53 17.56
C LEU A 36 3.77 8.09 18.21
N ASN A 37 3.62 9.41 18.11
CA ASN A 37 2.34 10.03 18.43
C ASN A 37 1.39 9.90 17.24
N VAL A 38 0.53 8.87 17.24
CA VAL A 38 -0.39 8.55 16.16
C VAL A 38 -1.78 9.09 16.48
N LYS A 39 -2.31 9.90 15.58
CA LYS A 39 -3.65 10.48 15.67
C LYS A 39 -4.74 9.45 15.44
N ALA A 40 -4.61 8.64 14.39
CA ALA A 40 -5.60 7.64 14.02
C ALA A 40 -4.96 6.43 13.34
N PHE A 41 -5.57 5.27 13.56
CA PHE A 41 -5.24 4.01 12.92
C PHE A 41 -6.40 3.54 12.05
N TYR A 42 -6.09 3.06 10.87
CA TYR A 42 -7.01 2.48 9.91
C TYR A 42 -6.52 1.11 9.47
N THR A 43 -7.41 0.15 9.29
CA THR A 43 -7.02 -1.20 8.91
C THR A 43 -7.91 -1.76 7.81
N SER A 44 -7.31 -2.58 6.95
CA SER A 44 -8.01 -3.48 6.06
C SER A 44 -8.93 -4.43 6.83
N PRO A 45 -10.05 -4.88 6.24
CA PRO A 45 -10.90 -5.90 6.84
C PRO A 45 -10.27 -7.30 6.85
N LEU A 46 -9.18 -7.54 6.07
CA LEU A 46 -8.55 -8.84 5.95
C LEU A 46 -7.74 -9.21 7.20
N GLY A 47 -7.81 -10.48 7.61
CA GLY A 47 -7.27 -10.98 8.86
C GLY A 47 -5.77 -10.69 9.02
N ARG A 48 -4.94 -10.99 8.01
CA ARG A 48 -3.48 -10.73 8.05
C ARG A 48 -3.12 -9.27 8.32
N ALA A 49 -3.91 -8.31 7.84
CA ALA A 49 -3.67 -6.89 8.13
C ALA A 49 -4.11 -6.52 9.55
N LYS A 50 -5.25 -7.05 10.01
CA LYS A 50 -5.73 -6.89 11.39
C LYS A 50 -4.75 -7.48 12.40
N ASP A 51 -4.23 -8.67 12.13
CA ASP A 51 -3.26 -9.36 12.98
C ASP A 51 -1.95 -8.56 13.06
N THR A 52 -1.48 -8.03 11.92
CA THR A 52 -0.32 -7.13 11.91
C THR A 52 -0.55 -5.89 12.78
N ALA A 53 -1.73 -5.27 12.71
CA ALA A 53 -2.09 -4.11 13.51
C ALA A 53 -2.23 -4.42 15.00
N SER A 54 -2.71 -5.62 15.33
CA SER A 54 -3.17 -6.00 16.66
C SER A 54 -2.15 -5.78 17.76
N LEU A 55 -0.88 -6.13 17.52
CA LEU A 55 0.21 -5.99 18.50
C LEU A 55 0.55 -4.52 18.75
N THR A 56 0.55 -3.69 17.70
CA THR A 56 0.73 -2.24 17.84
C THR A 56 -0.43 -1.61 18.63
N LEU A 57 -1.66 -1.93 18.25
CA LEU A 57 -2.86 -1.39 18.89
C LEU A 57 -2.94 -1.79 20.36
N LYS A 58 -2.70 -3.07 20.67
CA LYS A 58 -2.65 -3.56 22.05
C LYS A 58 -1.60 -2.84 22.89
N LYS A 59 -0.39 -2.68 22.35
CA LYS A 59 0.73 -2.01 23.04
C LYS A 59 0.41 -0.54 23.35
N MET A 60 -0.31 0.12 22.47
CA MET A 60 -0.67 1.55 22.60
C MET A 60 -2.01 1.77 23.34
N GLY A 61 -2.79 0.72 23.64
CA GLY A 61 -4.14 0.86 24.18
C GLY A 61 -5.07 1.61 23.23
N ARG A 62 -4.97 1.35 21.92
CA ARG A 62 -5.70 2.04 20.86
C ARG A 62 -6.49 1.04 20.00
N GLU A 63 -7.42 1.58 19.23
CA GLU A 63 -8.20 0.84 18.25
C GLU A 63 -7.96 1.41 16.86
N ALA A 64 -8.23 0.61 15.83
CA ALA A 64 -8.21 1.04 14.44
C ALA A 64 -9.63 1.07 13.88
N THR A 65 -9.91 2.05 13.02
CA THR A 65 -11.12 2.07 12.20
C THR A 65 -10.93 1.10 11.04
N GLU A 66 -11.79 0.10 10.93
CA GLU A 66 -11.82 -0.80 9.79
C GLU A 66 -12.38 -0.08 8.57
N CYS A 67 -11.64 -0.15 7.45
CA CYS A 67 -12.02 0.47 6.18
C CYS A 67 -12.06 -0.62 5.11
N THR A 68 -13.24 -0.90 4.56
CA THR A 68 -13.43 -1.94 3.54
C THR A 68 -12.63 -1.68 2.26
N TRP A 69 -12.40 -0.42 1.92
CA TRP A 69 -11.61 0.01 0.77
C TRP A 69 -10.09 -0.17 0.96
N LEU A 70 -9.62 -0.49 2.18
CA LEU A 70 -8.22 -0.86 2.44
C LEU A 70 -7.92 -2.35 2.20
N ARG A 71 -8.89 -3.15 1.71
CA ARG A 71 -8.64 -4.52 1.28
C ARG A 71 -7.66 -4.56 0.10
N GLU A 72 -7.08 -5.73 -0.16
CA GLU A 72 -6.18 -5.86 -1.31
C GLU A 72 -6.88 -5.50 -2.63
N PHE A 73 -6.14 -4.88 -3.52
CA PHE A 73 -6.60 -4.53 -4.87
C PHE A 73 -6.52 -5.75 -5.77
N ASP A 74 -7.56 -6.57 -5.77
CA ASP A 74 -7.58 -7.93 -6.30
C ASP A 74 -8.62 -8.16 -7.39
N CYS A 75 -9.04 -7.12 -8.12
CA CYS A 75 -9.85 -7.26 -9.33
C CYS A 75 -9.29 -8.38 -10.22
N ARG A 76 -10.16 -9.10 -10.92
CA ARG A 76 -9.72 -10.17 -11.80
C ARG A 76 -9.85 -9.74 -13.25
N ILE A 77 -8.75 -9.85 -13.99
CA ILE A 77 -8.65 -9.44 -15.40
C ILE A 77 -8.13 -10.59 -16.27
N PRO A 78 -8.56 -10.68 -17.54
CA PRO A 78 -8.09 -11.69 -18.49
C PRO A 78 -6.72 -11.32 -19.07
N ARG A 79 -5.66 -11.59 -18.33
CA ARG A 79 -4.29 -11.26 -18.74
C ARG A 79 -3.82 -12.21 -19.86
N PRO A 80 -3.14 -11.70 -20.92
CA PRO A 80 -2.68 -12.51 -22.05
C PRO A 80 -1.53 -13.47 -21.69
N ASP A 81 -0.79 -13.19 -20.63
CA ASP A 81 0.33 -14.00 -20.12
C ASP A 81 -0.14 -15.16 -19.21
N GLN A 82 -1.43 -15.27 -18.93
CA GLN A 82 -1.97 -16.25 -17.98
C GLN A 82 -3.20 -16.98 -18.56
N PRO A 83 -3.35 -18.29 -18.29
CA PRO A 83 -4.49 -19.08 -18.80
C PRO A 83 -5.81 -18.82 -18.06
N VAL A 84 -5.77 -18.11 -16.91
CA VAL A 84 -6.94 -17.78 -16.08
C VAL A 84 -6.84 -16.35 -15.63
N ASP A 85 -7.98 -15.76 -15.27
CA ASP A 85 -8.03 -14.39 -14.78
C ASP A 85 -7.15 -14.21 -13.55
N LYS A 86 -6.36 -13.13 -13.56
CA LYS A 86 -5.40 -12.76 -12.52
C LYS A 86 -5.64 -11.34 -12.03
N ILE A 87 -4.92 -10.97 -10.98
CA ILE A 87 -4.86 -9.60 -10.49
C ILE A 87 -4.35 -8.61 -11.55
N PRO A 88 -4.70 -7.31 -11.46
CA PRO A 88 -4.30 -6.31 -12.46
C PRO A 88 -2.84 -5.87 -12.37
N TRP A 89 -2.07 -6.46 -11.51
CA TRP A 89 -0.64 -6.22 -11.30
C TRP A 89 0.14 -7.54 -11.40
N ASP A 90 1.48 -7.49 -11.29
CA ASP A 90 2.36 -8.67 -11.41
C ASP A 90 2.36 -9.29 -12.82
N TRP A 91 2.53 -8.44 -13.83
CA TRP A 91 2.65 -8.83 -15.23
C TRP A 91 4.09 -9.11 -15.63
N LEU A 92 4.28 -9.93 -16.68
CA LEU A 92 5.59 -10.02 -17.33
C LEU A 92 5.96 -8.67 -17.96
N PRO A 93 7.24 -8.26 -17.87
CA PRO A 93 7.67 -6.94 -18.34
C PRO A 93 7.34 -6.65 -19.80
N ALA A 94 7.53 -7.64 -20.69
CA ALA A 94 7.29 -7.47 -22.11
C ALA A 94 5.81 -7.21 -22.44
N ASP A 95 4.88 -7.71 -21.62
CA ASP A 95 3.45 -7.58 -21.87
C ASP A 95 2.91 -6.22 -21.43
N TRP A 96 3.22 -5.79 -20.21
CA TRP A 96 2.69 -4.51 -19.75
C TRP A 96 3.40 -3.29 -20.37
N THR A 97 4.72 -3.38 -20.63
CA THR A 97 5.48 -2.26 -21.23
C THR A 97 5.17 -2.03 -22.70
N ALA A 98 4.56 -3.00 -23.36
CA ALA A 98 4.12 -2.85 -24.76
C ALA A 98 2.85 -1.98 -24.91
N VAL A 99 2.17 -1.66 -23.82
CA VAL A 99 0.91 -0.90 -23.81
C VAL A 99 1.16 0.53 -23.30
N PRO A 100 1.23 1.55 -24.20
CA PRO A 100 1.54 2.93 -23.80
C PRO A 100 0.57 3.51 -22.78
N GLU A 101 -0.70 3.11 -22.82
CA GLU A 101 -1.76 3.55 -21.91
C GLU A 101 -1.43 3.20 -20.46
N TYR A 102 -0.71 2.13 -20.20
CA TYR A 102 -0.32 1.72 -18.85
C TYR A 102 0.65 2.69 -18.16
N PHE A 103 1.34 3.54 -18.91
CA PHE A 103 2.19 4.59 -18.36
C PHE A 103 1.42 5.89 -18.04
N ASP A 104 0.20 6.03 -18.55
CA ASP A 104 -0.63 7.21 -18.36
C ASP A 104 -1.54 7.04 -17.15
N ARG A 105 -1.47 7.97 -16.19
CA ARG A 105 -2.21 7.91 -14.92
C ARG A 105 -3.75 7.92 -15.07
N GLU A 106 -4.26 8.36 -16.22
CA GLU A 106 -5.71 8.49 -16.47
C GLU A 106 -6.21 7.49 -17.53
N LYS A 107 -5.31 6.77 -18.23
CA LYS A 107 -5.68 5.83 -19.30
C LYS A 107 -5.41 4.37 -18.96
N TRP A 108 -4.56 4.09 -17.99
CA TRP A 108 -4.15 2.72 -17.67
C TRP A 108 -5.32 1.76 -17.41
N TYR A 109 -6.39 2.26 -16.78
CA TYR A 109 -7.60 1.49 -16.49
C TYR A 109 -8.62 1.48 -17.65
N ASP A 110 -8.39 2.22 -18.72
CA ASP A 110 -9.31 2.32 -19.88
C ASP A 110 -9.00 1.33 -21.00
N THR A 111 -7.99 0.47 -20.83
CA THR A 111 -7.75 -0.66 -21.75
C THR A 111 -8.85 -1.70 -21.64
N ASP A 112 -9.11 -2.45 -22.72
CA ASP A 112 -10.17 -3.46 -22.73
C ASP A 112 -9.98 -4.52 -21.65
N ILE A 113 -8.72 -4.90 -21.38
CA ILE A 113 -8.35 -5.87 -20.34
C ILE A 113 -8.73 -5.36 -18.95
N MET A 114 -8.40 -4.12 -18.63
CA MET A 114 -8.72 -3.53 -17.31
C MET A 114 -10.23 -3.29 -17.15
N LYS A 115 -10.91 -2.87 -18.21
CA LYS A 115 -12.38 -2.73 -18.21
C LYS A 115 -13.11 -4.03 -17.96
N ALA A 116 -12.61 -5.14 -18.50
CA ALA A 116 -13.23 -6.46 -18.31
C ALA A 116 -13.27 -6.87 -16.83
N GLY A 117 -12.34 -6.38 -16.01
CA GLY A 117 -12.29 -6.66 -14.57
C GLY A 117 -12.91 -5.59 -13.67
N GLY A 118 -13.52 -4.54 -14.21
CA GLY A 118 -14.08 -3.44 -13.42
C GLY A 118 -13.01 -2.65 -12.64
N VAL A 119 -11.78 -2.62 -13.16
CA VAL A 119 -10.62 -2.03 -12.47
C VAL A 119 -10.79 -0.53 -12.25
N LYS A 120 -11.42 0.16 -13.21
CA LYS A 120 -11.67 1.61 -13.12
C LYS A 120 -12.58 1.96 -11.95
N GLU A 121 -13.67 1.25 -11.81
CA GLU A 121 -14.65 1.44 -10.74
C GLU A 121 -14.04 1.21 -9.37
N GLU A 122 -13.27 0.13 -9.23
CA GLU A 122 -12.55 -0.19 -7.99
C GLU A 122 -11.51 0.88 -7.66
N TYR A 123 -10.71 1.30 -8.64
CA TYR A 123 -9.72 2.37 -8.46
C TYR A 123 -10.37 3.67 -7.98
N HIS A 124 -11.45 4.10 -8.63
CA HIS A 124 -12.15 5.32 -8.25
C HIS A 124 -12.84 5.21 -6.90
N TRP A 125 -13.37 4.05 -6.55
CA TRP A 125 -13.90 3.83 -5.22
C TRP A 125 -12.81 4.00 -4.15
N VAL A 126 -11.69 3.29 -4.26
CA VAL A 126 -10.57 3.37 -3.32
C VAL A 126 -10.04 4.80 -3.18
N THR A 127 -9.78 5.47 -4.30
CA THR A 127 -9.21 6.83 -4.29
C THR A 127 -10.19 7.87 -3.76
N SER A 128 -11.48 7.72 -4.03
CA SER A 128 -12.53 8.58 -3.47
C SER A 128 -12.67 8.42 -1.96
N GLU A 129 -12.59 7.20 -1.44
CA GLU A 129 -12.62 6.96 0.01
C GLU A 129 -11.36 7.49 0.70
N LEU A 130 -10.19 7.36 0.07
CA LEU A 130 -8.96 8.01 0.55
C LEU A 130 -9.12 9.53 0.63
N ASP A 131 -9.65 10.16 -0.42
CA ASP A 131 -9.86 11.61 -0.44
C ASP A 131 -10.87 12.08 0.63
N LYS A 132 -11.96 11.33 0.86
CA LYS A 132 -12.90 11.61 1.96
C LYS A 132 -12.23 11.52 3.33
N LEU A 133 -11.39 10.51 3.52
CA LEU A 133 -10.65 10.34 4.76
C LEU A 133 -9.66 11.48 4.96
N LEU A 134 -8.90 11.87 3.93
CA LEU A 134 -7.96 12.99 4.02
C LEU A 134 -8.67 14.32 4.24
N ALA A 135 -9.85 14.52 3.66
CA ALA A 135 -10.69 15.69 3.92
C ALA A 135 -11.09 15.78 5.40
N SER A 136 -11.42 14.65 6.05
CA SER A 136 -11.70 14.61 7.49
C SER A 136 -10.49 14.99 8.37
N HIS A 137 -9.29 14.87 7.81
CA HIS A 137 -8.02 15.31 8.41
C HIS A 137 -7.56 16.69 7.94
N GLY A 138 -8.41 17.44 7.23
CA GLY A 138 -8.13 18.82 6.83
C GLY A 138 -7.46 19.00 5.47
N TYR A 139 -7.41 17.97 4.63
CA TYR A 139 -6.80 18.02 3.30
C TYR A 139 -7.80 17.59 2.22
N VAL A 140 -8.37 18.56 1.53
CA VAL A 140 -9.39 18.35 0.49
C VAL A 140 -8.74 18.27 -0.88
N ARG A 141 -8.99 17.20 -1.62
CA ARG A 141 -8.47 17.01 -2.98
C ARG A 141 -8.98 18.12 -3.91
N GLU A 142 -8.07 18.73 -4.66
CA GLU A 142 -8.36 19.73 -5.66
C GLU A 142 -7.51 19.48 -6.92
N LYS A 143 -8.08 18.75 -7.87
CA LYS A 143 -7.36 18.24 -9.06
C LYS A 143 -6.14 17.38 -8.65
N ASP A 144 -4.94 17.89 -8.85
CA ASP A 144 -3.68 17.17 -8.69
C ASP A 144 -2.93 17.53 -7.39
N TYR A 145 -3.55 18.30 -6.51
CA TYR A 145 -3.01 18.69 -5.22
C TYR A 145 -4.12 18.69 -4.15
N TYR A 146 -3.78 19.02 -2.92
CA TYR A 146 -4.74 19.13 -1.81
C TYR A 146 -4.82 20.55 -1.30
N ARG A 147 -6.04 21.03 -1.09
CA ARG A 147 -6.26 22.26 -0.33
C ARG A 147 -6.15 21.93 1.16
N ALA A 148 -5.18 22.55 1.85
CA ALA A 148 -5.02 22.42 3.28
C ALA A 148 -5.97 23.38 3.99
N GLU A 149 -7.16 22.89 4.34
CA GLU A 149 -8.15 23.66 5.12
C GLU A 149 -7.76 23.75 6.59
N ASN A 150 -7.12 22.68 7.09
CA ASN A 150 -6.61 22.61 8.44
C ASN A 150 -5.24 21.93 8.45
N ALA A 151 -4.19 22.68 8.07
CA ALA A 151 -2.82 22.19 8.08
C ALA A 151 -2.41 21.72 9.48
N ASN A 152 -1.84 20.52 9.57
CA ASN A 152 -1.49 19.90 10.84
C ASN A 152 -0.25 18.99 10.72
N ASN A 153 0.27 18.56 11.88
CA ASN A 153 1.39 17.61 11.99
C ASN A 153 0.95 16.21 12.45
N ASP A 154 -0.33 15.89 12.32
CA ASP A 154 -0.88 14.59 12.71
C ASP A 154 -0.21 13.46 11.93
N THR A 155 -0.03 12.32 12.57
CA THR A 155 0.36 11.07 11.94
C THR A 155 -0.84 10.14 11.90
N ILE A 156 -1.17 9.64 10.72
CA ILE A 156 -2.16 8.57 10.55
C ILE A 156 -1.47 7.31 10.00
N VAL A 157 -2.00 6.14 10.36
CA VAL A 157 -1.40 4.85 10.02
C VAL A 157 -2.45 3.97 9.33
N PHE A 158 -2.09 3.40 8.18
CA PHE A 158 -2.86 2.39 7.46
C PHE A 158 -2.17 1.04 7.57
N PHE A 159 -2.90 -0.01 7.95
CA PHE A 159 -2.47 -1.39 7.84
C PHE A 159 -3.20 -2.03 6.66
N CYS A 160 -2.47 -2.35 5.61
CA CYS A 160 -3.07 -2.80 4.35
C CYS A 160 -2.16 -3.76 3.55
N HIS A 161 -2.15 -3.66 2.22
CA HIS A 161 -1.58 -4.62 1.30
C HIS A 161 -0.77 -3.92 0.22
N PHE A 162 0.13 -4.64 -0.47
CA PHE A 162 1.04 -4.06 -1.45
C PHE A 162 0.32 -3.53 -2.70
N GLY A 163 -0.59 -4.31 -3.29
CA GLY A 163 -1.30 -3.85 -4.50
C GLY A 163 -2.13 -2.61 -4.23
N LEU A 164 -2.80 -2.57 -3.08
CA LEU A 164 -3.54 -1.39 -2.63
C LEU A 164 -2.61 -0.22 -2.29
N GLU A 165 -1.49 -0.44 -1.61
CA GLU A 165 -0.50 0.60 -1.31
C GLU A 165 -0.09 1.34 -2.58
N CYS A 166 0.20 0.62 -3.66
CA CYS A 166 0.54 1.21 -4.95
C CYS A 166 -0.61 2.04 -5.54
N VAL A 167 -1.87 1.64 -5.34
CA VAL A 167 -3.05 2.43 -5.72
C VAL A 167 -3.10 3.75 -4.94
N LEU A 168 -2.93 3.70 -3.62
CA LEU A 168 -2.90 4.91 -2.78
C LEU A 168 -1.77 5.85 -3.19
N LEU A 169 -0.57 5.30 -3.40
CA LEU A 169 0.59 6.06 -3.85
C LEU A 169 0.37 6.66 -5.24
N SER A 170 -0.22 5.91 -6.18
CA SER A 170 -0.49 6.40 -7.53
C SER A 170 -1.36 7.66 -7.52
N HIS A 171 -2.39 7.66 -6.68
CA HIS A 171 -3.30 8.79 -6.51
C HIS A 171 -2.63 9.99 -5.82
N LEU A 172 -1.88 9.74 -4.74
CA LEU A 172 -1.20 10.80 -3.99
C LEU A 172 -0.05 11.45 -4.78
N LEU A 173 0.64 10.68 -5.62
CA LEU A 173 1.81 11.12 -6.39
C LEU A 173 1.48 11.46 -7.85
N ASN A 174 0.23 11.26 -8.29
CA ASN A 174 -0.23 11.50 -9.66
C ASN A 174 0.54 10.71 -10.73
N VAL A 175 0.75 9.42 -10.50
CA VAL A 175 1.41 8.50 -11.44
C VAL A 175 0.55 7.28 -11.71
N SER A 176 0.80 6.56 -12.81
CA SER A 176 0.12 5.29 -13.05
C SER A 176 0.53 4.23 -12.01
N PRO A 177 -0.41 3.47 -11.44
CA PRO A 177 -0.08 2.40 -10.52
C PRO A 177 0.68 1.24 -11.20
N MET A 178 0.56 1.08 -12.51
CA MET A 178 1.32 0.10 -13.29
C MET A 178 2.83 0.28 -13.13
N ILE A 179 3.29 1.53 -13.03
CA ILE A 179 4.72 1.83 -12.81
C ILE A 179 5.14 1.41 -11.40
N LEU A 180 4.28 1.65 -10.40
CA LEU A 180 4.57 1.34 -9.00
C LEU A 180 4.53 -0.16 -8.74
N TRP A 181 3.50 -0.85 -9.25
CA TRP A 181 3.34 -2.29 -9.09
C TRP A 181 4.51 -3.11 -9.64
N HIS A 182 5.10 -2.65 -10.77
CA HIS A 182 6.15 -3.39 -11.47
C HIS A 182 7.56 -2.83 -11.25
N GLY A 183 7.66 -1.65 -10.66
CA GLY A 183 8.95 -0.99 -10.40
C GLY A 183 9.35 -0.95 -8.93
N MET A 184 8.49 -1.40 -8.01
CA MET A 184 8.73 -1.32 -6.58
C MET A 184 8.46 -2.67 -5.90
N CYS A 185 9.15 -2.92 -4.80
CA CYS A 185 8.96 -4.09 -3.95
C CYS A 185 8.94 -3.65 -2.49
N ALA A 186 7.84 -3.90 -1.80
CA ALA A 186 7.70 -3.64 -0.37
C ALA A 186 7.64 -4.97 0.38
N ALA A 187 8.62 -5.26 1.21
CA ALA A 187 8.64 -6.47 2.03
C ALA A 187 7.45 -6.53 3.00
N PRO A 188 7.03 -7.72 3.46
CA PRO A 188 6.08 -7.84 4.56
C PRO A 188 6.49 -7.00 5.77
N SER A 189 5.53 -6.46 6.49
CA SER A 189 5.66 -5.51 7.61
C SER A 189 6.33 -4.17 7.30
N SER A 190 6.72 -3.91 6.07
CA SER A 190 7.38 -2.65 5.69
C SER A 190 6.48 -1.43 5.86
N VAL A 191 7.13 -0.28 6.02
CA VAL A 191 6.49 1.02 6.29
C VAL A 191 6.86 2.01 5.19
N THR A 192 5.87 2.45 4.44
CA THR A 192 6.00 3.57 3.50
C THR A 192 5.54 4.86 4.15
N THR A 193 6.30 5.92 3.99
CA THR A 193 6.06 7.21 4.66
C THR A 193 5.83 8.30 3.65
N LEU A 194 4.68 9.00 3.76
CA LEU A 194 4.40 10.22 3.03
C LEU A 194 4.24 11.38 4.01
N VAL A 195 4.64 12.57 3.56
CA VAL A 195 4.51 13.81 4.32
C VAL A 195 3.89 14.88 3.44
N THR A 196 3.06 15.74 4.02
CA THR A 196 2.56 16.92 3.32
C THR A 196 3.64 17.99 3.24
N GLU A 197 3.80 18.57 2.06
CA GLU A 197 4.56 19.78 1.83
C GLU A 197 3.59 20.92 1.49
N GLU A 198 3.67 22.03 2.19
CA GLU A 198 2.88 23.24 1.98
C GLU A 198 3.82 24.46 1.90
N ARG A 199 4.38 24.73 0.72
CA ARG A 199 5.25 25.89 0.49
C ARG A 199 4.47 27.18 0.27
N ARG A 200 3.22 27.06 -0.14
CA ARG A 200 2.26 28.14 -0.30
C ARG A 200 1.04 27.82 0.54
N LYS A 201 0.63 28.76 1.37
CA LYS A 201 -0.51 28.58 2.28
C LYS A 201 -1.74 28.04 1.55
N GLY A 202 -2.29 26.94 2.04
CA GLY A 202 -3.47 26.27 1.49
C GLY A 202 -3.19 25.32 0.34
N TYR A 203 -1.94 25.19 -0.16
CA TYR A 203 -1.59 24.30 -1.27
C TYR A 203 -0.66 23.19 -0.77
N ALA A 204 -1.23 22.03 -0.49
CA ALA A 204 -0.48 20.89 0.00
C ALA A 204 -0.26 19.84 -1.11
N TYR A 205 0.88 19.18 -1.06
CA TYR A 205 1.20 18.02 -1.88
C TYR A 205 1.84 16.94 -1.01
N PHE A 206 1.56 15.68 -1.29
CA PHE A 206 2.18 14.56 -0.58
C PHE A 206 3.51 14.20 -1.22
N ARG A 207 4.56 14.09 -0.40
CA ARG A 207 5.87 13.59 -0.80
C ARG A 207 6.16 12.29 -0.09
N MET A 208 6.56 11.29 -0.83
CA MET A 208 7.06 10.04 -0.26
C MET A 208 8.50 10.25 0.21
N SER A 209 8.73 10.09 1.50
CA SER A 209 10.06 10.23 2.12
C SER A 209 10.77 8.91 2.35
N ALA A 210 10.02 7.79 2.37
CA ALA A 210 10.54 6.43 2.41
C ALA A 210 9.53 5.48 1.79
N PHE A 211 10.01 4.45 1.08
CA PHE A 211 9.18 3.36 0.56
C PHE A 211 9.72 2.04 1.09
N GLY A 212 8.84 1.18 1.59
CA GLY A 212 9.17 -0.19 1.97
C GLY A 212 10.21 -0.32 3.09
N ASP A 213 10.28 0.65 4.00
CA ASP A 213 11.28 0.68 5.08
C ASP A 213 11.04 -0.42 6.11
N ILE A 214 12.05 -1.30 6.26
CA ILE A 214 12.10 -2.44 7.19
C ILE A 214 13.14 -2.25 8.29
N SER A 215 13.48 -1.02 8.64
CA SER A 215 14.50 -0.73 9.64
C SER A 215 14.24 -1.37 11.02
N HIS A 216 12.97 -1.64 11.37
CA HIS A 216 12.60 -2.36 12.58
C HIS A 216 13.08 -3.82 12.59
N LEU A 217 13.16 -4.47 11.42
CA LEU A 217 13.70 -5.82 11.29
C LEU A 217 15.23 -5.79 11.42
N TYR A 218 15.90 -4.95 10.64
CA TYR A 218 17.37 -4.84 10.70
C TYR A 218 17.88 -4.41 12.06
N ALA A 219 17.18 -3.54 12.77
CA ALA A 219 17.55 -3.14 14.13
C ALA A 219 17.48 -4.30 15.12
N ALA A 220 16.69 -5.32 14.84
CA ALA A 220 16.61 -6.55 15.64
C ALA A 220 17.51 -7.69 15.13
N GLY A 221 18.27 -7.47 14.06
CA GLY A 221 19.07 -8.51 13.40
C GLY A 221 18.26 -9.53 12.62
N GLU A 222 17.02 -9.17 12.23
CA GLU A 222 16.12 -10.03 11.47
C GLU A 222 16.15 -9.69 9.99
N MET A 223 16.11 -10.72 9.16
CA MET A 223 15.91 -10.57 7.73
C MET A 223 14.41 -10.48 7.40
N PRO A 224 14.01 -9.73 6.38
CA PRO A 224 12.62 -9.76 5.92
C PRO A 224 12.27 -11.16 5.41
N SER A 225 11.01 -11.56 5.58
CA SER A 225 10.54 -12.87 5.12
C SER A 225 10.68 -12.99 3.60
N PHE A 226 11.02 -14.20 3.15
CA PHE A 226 11.18 -14.49 1.73
C PHE A 226 9.82 -14.56 1.00
N ALA A 227 8.77 -15.03 1.67
CA ALA A 227 7.45 -15.13 1.11
C ALA A 227 6.83 -13.75 0.80
N ALA A 228 5.98 -13.71 -0.20
CA ALA A 228 5.27 -12.50 -0.64
C ALA A 228 6.18 -11.31 -1.06
N ARG A 229 7.44 -11.58 -1.41
CA ARG A 229 8.31 -10.65 -2.14
C ARG A 229 8.29 -10.97 -3.63
N PHE A 230 8.77 -10.02 -4.43
CA PHE A 230 8.89 -10.16 -5.89
C PHE A 230 10.37 -10.00 -6.25
N CYS A 231 10.99 -10.37 -7.12
CA CYS A 231 12.40 -10.31 -7.52
C CYS A 231 12.99 -11.72 -7.68
N GLU A 232 12.16 -12.63 -8.17
CA GLU A 232 12.55 -13.99 -8.50
C GLU A 232 13.59 -14.00 -9.62
N THR A 233 14.45 -15.00 -9.58
CA THR A 233 15.34 -15.34 -10.69
C THR A 233 14.74 -16.47 -11.53
N TYR A 234 14.93 -16.43 -12.86
CA TYR A 234 14.32 -17.43 -13.76
C TYR A 234 14.76 -18.88 -13.45
N GLU A 235 16.04 -19.07 -13.15
CA GLU A 235 16.61 -20.41 -12.98
C GLU A 235 16.53 -20.94 -11.55
N ASN A 236 16.18 -20.09 -10.59
CA ASN A 236 16.13 -20.48 -9.19
C ASN A 236 15.01 -19.74 -8.44
N TRP A 237 13.93 -20.47 -8.21
CA TRP A 237 12.75 -19.96 -7.49
C TRP A 237 12.95 -19.89 -5.96
N ASP A 238 14.01 -20.50 -5.45
CA ASP A 238 14.35 -20.49 -4.01
C ASP A 238 15.27 -19.32 -3.63
N GLU A 239 15.80 -18.60 -4.62
CA GLU A 239 16.65 -17.44 -4.43
C GLU A 239 16.05 -16.18 -5.03
N ARG A 240 16.27 -15.06 -4.38
CA ARG A 240 15.85 -13.73 -4.78
C ARG A 240 16.98 -12.73 -4.62
N HIS A 241 16.87 -11.58 -5.32
CA HIS A 241 17.88 -10.52 -5.22
C HIS A 241 17.52 -9.45 -4.17
N ASP A 242 16.31 -9.48 -3.62
CA ASP A 242 15.81 -8.54 -2.61
C ASP A 242 16.01 -9.01 -1.15
#